data_9e3fa8b8d1991bd619b2b0554008fa90
#
_entry.id   9e3fa8b8d1991bd619b2b0554008fa90
#
_cell.length_a   1.000
_cell.length_b   1.000
_cell.length_c   1.000
_cell.angle_alpha   90.00
_cell.angle_beta   90.00
_cell.angle_gamma   90.00
#
_symmetry.space_group_name_H-M   'P 1'
#
loop_
_entity.id
_entity.type
_entity.pdbx_description
1 polymer ?
#
loop_
_entity_poly.entity_id
_entity_poly.type
_entity_poly.pdbx_seq_one_letter_code
_entity_poly.pdbx_strand_id
1 'polypeptide(L)'
;QKCNYNYLGEIGENELLAKSSLSPSSLIIVDTRKAARKLYKKISGKKYHLSTYMTALDRAIILKNIRKELKCLEKEFPDFKNVPEERQITIVSTSLIEAGVDLDVYTVFRELKGLDNILQAGGRCNREGKRKRADVFVFELLDSKKKAISVEMDITRDLLKKYEDISDSACIKEYYERIFSLKEASISQNTMHCICDNFRYIPFKKYAENFELIDSRTVSLVVPRDEKSRQMVADLKYKQTVDERKLQNYTCSLYKNELDDLIKQNVVDDFGTGIYCLTNLDYYDEELGLLFEASDYFL
;
A
#
# COMPACT_ATOMS: atom_id res chain seq x y z
N GLN A 1 20.75 -10.76 -11.77
CA GLN A 1 20.02 -10.46 -10.54
C GLN A 1 20.16 -8.98 -10.22
N LYS A 2 19.04 -8.25 -10.07
CA LYS A 2 19.07 -6.83 -9.73
C LYS A 2 19.05 -6.56 -8.22
N CYS A 3 18.45 -7.47 -7.45
CA CYS A 3 18.29 -7.34 -6.00
C CYS A 3 18.69 -8.62 -5.27
N ASN A 4 19.24 -8.46 -4.07
CA ASN A 4 19.42 -9.54 -3.11
C ASN A 4 18.22 -9.52 -2.15
N TYR A 5 17.61 -10.66 -1.94
CA TYR A 5 16.48 -10.78 -1.01
C TYR A 5 16.96 -11.45 0.30
N ASN A 6 16.83 -10.71 1.39
CA ASN A 6 17.31 -11.12 2.71
C ASN A 6 16.13 -11.25 3.67
N TYR A 7 15.87 -12.44 4.19
CA TYR A 7 14.82 -12.65 5.18
C TYR A 7 15.35 -12.40 6.58
N LEU A 8 14.78 -11.41 7.29
CA LEU A 8 15.19 -11.02 8.65
C LEU A 8 14.45 -11.79 9.75
N GLY A 9 13.38 -12.53 9.40
CA GLY A 9 12.49 -13.13 10.39
C GLY A 9 11.63 -12.09 11.12
N GLU A 10 11.29 -12.39 12.38
CA GLU A 10 10.54 -11.49 13.23
C GLU A 10 11.46 -10.43 13.84
N ILE A 11 11.11 -9.15 13.65
CA ILE A 11 11.86 -8.01 14.18
C ILE A 11 10.95 -6.98 14.83
N GLY A 12 11.49 -6.24 15.79
CA GLY A 12 10.80 -5.11 16.42
C GLY A 12 10.84 -3.85 15.57
N GLU A 13 9.90 -2.93 15.81
CA GLU A 13 9.81 -1.65 15.08
C GLU A 13 11.12 -0.83 15.20
N ASN A 14 11.72 -0.77 16.40
CA ASN A 14 12.95 0.00 16.62
C ASN A 14 14.14 -0.61 15.87
N GLU A 15 14.24 -1.93 15.81
CA GLU A 15 15.27 -2.61 15.03
C GLU A 15 15.09 -2.38 13.53
N LEU A 16 13.85 -2.45 13.02
CA LEU A 16 13.53 -2.14 11.64
C LEU A 16 13.97 -0.71 11.28
N LEU A 17 13.62 0.27 12.13
CA LEU A 17 13.99 1.66 11.91
C LEU A 17 15.50 1.88 11.97
N ALA A 18 16.19 1.26 12.92
CA ALA A 18 17.66 1.31 12.99
C ALA A 18 18.32 0.72 11.74
N LYS A 19 17.81 -0.38 11.19
CA LYS A 19 18.31 -0.94 9.93
C LYS A 19 18.01 -0.02 8.73
N SER A 20 16.84 0.59 8.70
CA SER A 20 16.45 1.49 7.59
C SER A 20 17.25 2.78 7.56
N SER A 21 17.67 3.31 8.73
CA SER A 21 18.49 4.51 8.84
C SER A 21 19.95 4.31 8.43
N LEU A 22 20.37 3.09 8.14
CA LEU A 22 21.70 2.84 7.57
C LEU A 22 21.76 3.08 6.04
N SER A 23 20.62 3.31 5.42
CA SER A 23 20.51 3.46 3.97
C SER A 23 20.35 4.91 3.56
N PRO A 24 20.99 5.33 2.45
CA PRO A 24 20.80 6.68 1.87
C PRO A 24 19.36 7.02 1.55
N SER A 25 18.61 6.03 1.06
CA SER A 25 17.16 6.10 0.91
C SER A 25 16.54 4.73 1.14
N SER A 26 15.53 4.66 1.97
CA SER A 26 14.83 3.42 2.32
C SER A 26 13.33 3.54 2.07
N LEU A 27 12.74 2.44 1.62
CA LEU A 27 11.29 2.27 1.48
C LEU A 27 10.84 1.13 2.38
N ILE A 28 10.04 1.44 3.37
CA ILE A 28 9.43 0.46 4.28
C ILE A 28 7.98 0.25 3.84
N ILE A 29 7.64 -0.97 3.45
CA ILE A 29 6.29 -1.34 3.03
C ILE A 29 5.70 -2.29 4.07
N VAL A 30 4.58 -1.88 4.67
CA VAL A 30 3.83 -2.67 5.65
C VAL A 30 2.40 -2.92 5.17
N ASP A 31 1.76 -3.94 5.72
CA ASP A 31 0.44 -4.35 5.24
C ASP A 31 -0.70 -3.49 5.76
N THR A 32 -0.54 -2.87 6.93
CA THR A 32 -1.62 -2.09 7.54
C THR A 32 -1.32 -0.60 7.55
N ARG A 33 -2.36 0.21 7.33
CA ARG A 33 -2.28 1.67 7.41
C ARG A 33 -1.89 2.15 8.81
N LYS A 34 -2.34 1.43 9.86
CA LYS A 34 -1.99 1.74 11.26
C LYS A 34 -0.50 1.50 11.53
N ALA A 35 0.08 0.40 11.03
CA ALA A 35 1.52 0.13 11.17
C ALA A 35 2.36 1.16 10.40
N ALA A 36 1.94 1.53 9.19
CA ALA A 36 2.62 2.56 8.41
C ALA A 36 2.68 3.90 9.15
N ARG A 37 1.54 4.35 9.71
CA ARG A 37 1.46 5.58 10.51
C ARG A 37 2.32 5.50 11.77
N LYS A 38 2.26 4.39 12.50
CA LYS A 38 3.04 4.18 13.74
C LYS A 38 4.55 4.26 13.48
N LEU A 39 5.01 3.61 12.41
CA LEU A 39 6.41 3.69 12.00
C LEU A 39 6.80 5.11 11.56
N TYR A 40 5.96 5.77 10.76
CA TYR A 40 6.21 7.13 10.31
C TYR A 40 6.41 8.10 11.49
N LYS A 41 5.54 8.04 12.52
CA LYS A 41 5.66 8.89 13.72
C LYS A 41 6.99 8.69 14.46
N LYS A 42 7.57 7.49 14.45
CA LYS A 42 8.82 7.16 15.14
C LYS A 42 10.10 7.55 14.37
N ILE A 43 10.00 7.79 13.07
CA ILE A 43 11.17 8.14 12.26
C ILE A 43 11.58 9.57 12.56
N SER A 44 12.88 9.76 12.81
CA SER A 44 13.53 11.07 12.85
C SER A 44 14.12 11.44 11.49
N GLY A 45 14.33 12.73 11.22
CA GLY A 45 14.89 13.19 9.94
C GLY A 45 13.86 13.26 8.79
N LYS A 46 14.36 13.21 7.56
CA LYS A 46 13.53 13.38 6.36
C LYS A 46 12.72 12.14 6.08
N LYS A 47 11.41 12.25 6.19
CA LYS A 47 10.48 11.13 6.07
C LYS A 47 9.27 11.44 5.21
N TYR A 48 8.68 10.42 4.62
CA TYR A 48 7.44 10.49 3.83
C TYR A 48 6.52 9.33 4.16
N HIS A 49 5.21 9.60 4.15
CA HIS A 49 4.17 8.58 4.36
C HIS A 49 3.26 8.50 3.14
N LEU A 50 2.84 7.27 2.79
CA LEU A 50 1.90 7.03 1.69
C LEU A 50 0.92 5.93 2.09
N SER A 51 -0.36 6.26 2.11
CA SER A 51 -1.43 5.28 2.35
C SER A 51 -2.73 5.68 1.65
N THR A 52 -3.70 4.77 1.63
CA THR A 52 -5.03 5.03 1.07
C THR A 52 -5.91 5.91 1.95
N TYR A 53 -5.47 6.26 3.17
CA TYR A 53 -6.12 7.29 3.99
C TYR A 53 -5.90 8.71 3.45
N MET A 54 -4.92 8.89 2.58
CA MET A 54 -4.65 10.16 1.93
C MET A 54 -5.46 10.30 0.66
N THR A 55 -5.84 11.53 0.30
CA THR A 55 -6.47 11.80 -0.99
C THR A 55 -5.51 11.48 -2.14
N ALA A 56 -6.06 11.20 -3.33
CA ALA A 56 -5.22 10.97 -4.50
C ALA A 56 -4.35 12.18 -4.83
N LEU A 57 -4.84 13.40 -4.59
CA LEU A 57 -4.11 14.64 -4.79
C LEU A 57 -2.90 14.74 -3.86
N ASP A 58 -3.07 14.48 -2.55
CA ASP A 58 -1.97 14.54 -1.59
C ASP A 58 -0.91 13.49 -1.88
N ARG A 59 -1.34 12.26 -2.19
CA ARG A 59 -0.40 11.23 -2.63
C ARG A 59 0.43 11.66 -3.85
N ALA A 60 -0.21 12.32 -4.83
CA ALA A 60 0.49 12.80 -6.02
C ALA A 60 1.52 13.89 -5.68
N ILE A 61 1.17 14.82 -4.77
CA ILE A 61 2.07 15.86 -4.29
C ILE A 61 3.28 15.25 -3.57
N ILE A 62 3.03 14.34 -2.62
CA ILE A 62 4.10 13.67 -1.86
C ILE A 62 4.99 12.85 -2.79
N LEU A 63 4.44 12.08 -3.72
CA LEU A 63 5.23 11.33 -4.70
C LEU A 63 6.11 12.23 -5.57
N LYS A 64 5.60 13.40 -5.96
CA LYS A 64 6.40 14.41 -6.69
C LYS A 64 7.57 14.90 -5.84
N ASN A 65 7.33 15.17 -4.56
CA ASN A 65 8.36 15.62 -3.62
C ASN A 65 9.42 14.53 -3.40
N ILE A 66 8.99 13.29 -3.14
CA ILE A 66 9.90 12.13 -3.01
C ILE A 66 10.80 11.99 -4.24
N ARG A 67 10.23 12.02 -5.44
CA ARG A 67 11.01 11.91 -6.70
C ARG A 67 12.04 13.03 -6.84
N LYS A 68 11.64 14.25 -6.48
CA LYS A 68 12.58 15.41 -6.50
C LYS A 68 13.74 15.19 -5.55
N GLU A 69 13.44 14.77 -4.32
CA GLU A 69 14.46 14.53 -3.29
C GLU A 69 15.39 13.38 -3.65
N LEU A 70 14.86 12.26 -4.15
CA LEU A 70 15.68 11.13 -4.59
C LEU A 70 16.63 11.53 -5.74
N LYS A 71 16.15 12.33 -6.69
CA LYS A 71 16.98 12.87 -7.77
C LYS A 71 18.05 13.85 -7.27
N CYS A 72 17.74 14.67 -6.27
CA CYS A 72 18.71 15.56 -5.64
C CYS A 72 19.80 14.73 -4.92
N LEU A 73 19.37 13.73 -4.15
CA LEU A 73 20.27 12.83 -3.44
C LEU A 73 21.24 12.09 -4.39
N GLU A 74 20.71 11.55 -5.51
CA GLU A 74 21.53 10.88 -6.54
C GLU A 74 22.54 11.81 -7.18
N LYS A 75 22.18 13.08 -7.42
CA LYS A 75 23.09 14.08 -7.99
C LYS A 75 24.20 14.51 -7.02
N GLU A 76 23.85 14.69 -5.74
CA GLU A 76 24.80 15.10 -4.70
C GLU A 76 25.73 13.95 -4.32
N PHE A 77 25.23 12.72 -4.32
CA PHE A 77 25.95 11.51 -3.91
C PHE A 77 25.83 10.40 -4.97
N PRO A 78 26.50 10.51 -6.13
CA PRO A 78 26.32 9.56 -7.25
C PRO A 78 26.57 8.10 -6.88
N ASP A 79 27.51 7.83 -5.96
CA ASP A 79 27.83 6.48 -5.46
C ASP A 79 27.04 6.11 -4.21
N PHE A 80 26.19 6.99 -3.70
CA PHE A 80 25.50 6.86 -2.41
C PHE A 80 26.43 6.57 -1.23
N LYS A 81 27.70 6.97 -1.33
CA LYS A 81 28.68 6.83 -0.25
C LYS A 81 28.69 8.06 0.63
N ASN A 82 28.86 7.84 1.94
CA ASN A 82 28.99 8.90 2.93
C ASN A 82 27.84 9.92 2.91
N VAL A 83 26.61 9.44 2.65
CA VAL A 83 25.42 10.29 2.73
C VAL A 83 25.19 10.64 4.20
N PRO A 84 25.21 11.93 4.58
CA PRO A 84 24.95 12.33 5.95
C PRO A 84 23.54 11.97 6.40
N GLU A 85 23.35 11.73 7.70
CA GLU A 85 22.07 11.29 8.26
C GLU A 85 20.93 12.27 7.94
N GLU A 86 21.20 13.57 8.00
CA GLU A 86 20.24 14.63 7.68
C GLU A 86 19.81 14.67 6.20
N ARG A 87 20.55 13.98 5.33
CA ARG A 87 20.23 13.84 3.89
C ARG A 87 19.56 12.52 3.54
N GLN A 88 19.53 11.57 4.47
CA GLN A 88 18.87 10.29 4.27
C GLN A 88 17.36 10.47 4.18
N ILE A 89 16.71 9.58 3.41
CA ILE A 89 15.27 9.66 3.14
C ILE A 89 14.64 8.33 3.51
N THR A 90 13.66 8.36 4.40
CA THR A 90 12.85 7.18 4.74
C THR A 90 11.41 7.35 4.27
N ILE A 91 10.94 6.41 3.47
CA ILE A 91 9.57 6.38 2.95
C ILE A 91 8.84 5.22 3.62
N VAL A 92 7.71 5.47 4.24
CA VAL A 92 6.84 4.43 4.79
C VAL A 92 5.56 4.37 3.98
N SER A 93 5.21 3.19 3.50
CA SER A 93 4.01 3.01 2.68
C SER A 93 3.28 1.71 3.00
N THR A 94 2.02 1.65 2.62
CA THR A 94 1.31 0.39 2.43
C THR A 94 1.60 -0.17 1.03
N SER A 95 1.05 -1.36 0.69
CA SER A 95 1.18 -1.96 -0.64
C SER A 95 0.73 -1.08 -1.81
N LEU A 96 0.14 0.07 -1.54
CA LEU A 96 -0.19 1.11 -2.53
C LEU A 96 0.98 1.44 -3.48
N ILE A 97 2.22 1.38 -2.97
CA ILE A 97 3.41 1.76 -3.74
C ILE A 97 3.90 0.64 -4.68
N GLU A 98 3.41 -0.58 -4.52
CA GLU A 98 3.85 -1.75 -5.30
C GLU A 98 3.39 -1.64 -6.76
N ALA A 99 2.22 -1.04 -7.02
CA ALA A 99 1.65 -0.88 -8.37
C ALA A 99 1.57 0.58 -8.80
N GLY A 100 1.90 0.86 -10.06
CA GLY A 100 1.68 2.16 -10.70
C GLY A 100 2.54 3.33 -10.22
N VAL A 101 3.45 3.13 -9.26
CA VAL A 101 4.32 4.18 -8.73
C VAL A 101 5.74 4.00 -9.26
N ASP A 102 6.29 5.05 -9.85
CA ASP A 102 7.66 5.08 -10.34
C ASP A 102 8.58 5.70 -9.30
N LEU A 103 9.28 4.84 -8.55
CA LEU A 103 10.30 5.20 -7.55
C LEU A 103 11.49 4.25 -7.69
N ASP A 104 12.69 4.77 -7.44
CA ASP A 104 13.93 4.00 -7.30
C ASP A 104 14.61 4.40 -6.00
N VAL A 105 14.61 3.50 -5.01
CA VAL A 105 15.24 3.69 -3.70
C VAL A 105 16.46 2.82 -3.54
N TYR A 106 17.32 3.15 -2.58
CA TYR A 106 18.54 2.39 -2.33
C TYR A 106 18.26 1.04 -1.69
N THR A 107 17.35 0.98 -0.70
CA THR A 107 17.00 -0.24 0.03
C THR A 107 15.49 -0.33 0.19
N VAL A 108 14.93 -1.53 0.09
CA VAL A 108 13.53 -1.80 0.36
C VAL A 108 13.40 -2.75 1.55
N PHE A 109 12.51 -2.43 2.46
CA PHE A 109 12.05 -3.27 3.55
C PHE A 109 10.59 -3.63 3.31
N ARG A 110 10.28 -4.91 3.18
CA ARG A 110 8.91 -5.38 2.91
C ARG A 110 8.45 -6.34 3.99
N GLU A 111 7.35 -6.00 4.62
CA GLU A 111 6.69 -6.93 5.55
C GLU A 111 6.24 -8.19 4.79
N LEU A 112 6.44 -9.37 5.36
CA LEU A 112 6.17 -10.67 4.73
C LEU A 112 4.73 -10.74 4.21
N LYS A 113 4.60 -11.15 2.95
CA LYS A 113 3.35 -11.37 2.22
C LYS A 113 3.55 -12.42 1.12
N GLY A 114 2.67 -12.49 0.13
CA GLY A 114 2.89 -13.34 -1.03
C GLY A 114 4.18 -12.99 -1.78
N LEU A 115 4.79 -13.99 -2.43
CA LEU A 115 6.04 -13.83 -3.18
C LEU A 115 5.94 -12.74 -4.26
N ASP A 116 4.80 -12.65 -4.93
CA ASP A 116 4.49 -11.63 -5.93
C ASP A 116 4.58 -10.21 -5.36
N ASN A 117 4.09 -9.97 -4.16
CA ASN A 117 4.20 -8.68 -3.48
C ASN A 117 5.66 -8.33 -3.15
N ILE A 118 6.45 -9.32 -2.69
CA ILE A 118 7.87 -9.10 -2.39
C ILE A 118 8.65 -8.75 -3.67
N LEU A 119 8.40 -9.46 -4.75
CA LEU A 119 9.04 -9.20 -6.04
C LEU A 119 8.63 -7.82 -6.62
N GLN A 120 7.35 -7.43 -6.46
CA GLN A 120 6.87 -6.10 -6.86
C GLN A 120 7.54 -4.98 -6.04
N ALA A 121 7.69 -5.19 -4.72
CA ALA A 121 8.42 -4.27 -3.85
C ALA A 121 9.90 -4.17 -4.26
N GLY A 122 10.54 -5.31 -4.55
CA GLY A 122 11.91 -5.36 -5.09
C GLY A 122 12.08 -4.58 -6.40
N GLY A 123 11.03 -4.51 -7.22
CA GLY A 123 10.99 -3.66 -8.42
C GLY A 123 11.07 -2.15 -8.15
N ARG A 124 11.08 -1.71 -6.87
CA ARG A 124 11.32 -0.33 -6.43
C ARG A 124 12.77 -0.10 -5.96
N CYS A 125 13.55 -1.17 -5.90
CA CYS A 125 14.95 -1.15 -5.49
C CYS A 125 15.85 -1.32 -6.71
N ASN A 126 16.73 -0.36 -6.98
CA ASN A 126 17.61 -0.41 -8.17
C ASN A 126 16.84 -0.62 -9.49
N ARG A 127 15.69 0.03 -9.60
CA ARG A 127 14.78 -0.12 -10.72
C ARG A 127 15.44 0.16 -12.07
N GLU A 128 16.27 1.19 -12.14
CA GLU A 128 16.99 1.58 -13.34
C GLU A 128 18.24 0.73 -13.60
N GLY A 129 18.60 -0.17 -12.68
CA GLY A 129 19.75 -1.07 -12.82
C GLY A 129 21.12 -0.35 -12.78
N LYS A 130 21.18 0.86 -12.23
CA LYS A 130 22.40 1.67 -12.14
C LYS A 130 23.42 1.10 -11.16
N ARG A 131 22.96 0.35 -10.17
CA ARG A 131 23.79 -0.23 -9.11
C ARG A 131 24.05 -1.71 -9.37
N LYS A 132 25.24 -2.19 -9.04
CA LYS A 132 25.59 -3.61 -9.19
C LYS A 132 24.73 -4.53 -8.32
N ARG A 133 24.38 -4.05 -7.13
CA ARG A 133 23.53 -4.77 -6.15
C ARG A 133 22.60 -3.79 -5.44
N ALA A 134 21.47 -4.30 -5.01
CA ALA A 134 20.53 -3.61 -4.15
C ALA A 134 19.90 -4.62 -3.21
N ASP A 135 19.62 -4.23 -1.97
CA ASP A 135 19.13 -5.13 -0.95
C ASP A 135 17.64 -4.90 -0.68
N VAL A 136 16.91 -6.00 -0.69
CA VAL A 136 15.50 -6.07 -0.29
C VAL A 136 15.45 -6.93 0.98
N PHE A 137 14.99 -6.35 2.06
CA PHE A 137 14.82 -7.05 3.33
C PHE A 137 13.36 -7.41 3.52
N VAL A 138 13.10 -8.69 3.77
CA VAL A 138 11.76 -9.21 4.09
C VAL A 138 11.71 -9.45 5.59
N PHE A 139 10.68 -8.96 6.26
CA PHE A 139 10.56 -9.02 7.71
C PHE A 139 9.13 -9.31 8.18
N GLU A 140 8.98 -9.72 9.42
CA GLU A 140 7.70 -9.84 10.14
C GLU A 140 7.74 -8.95 11.38
N LEU A 141 6.71 -8.11 11.61
CA LEU A 141 6.66 -7.27 12.80
C LEU A 141 6.19 -8.06 14.02
N LEU A 142 6.99 -8.04 15.11
CA LEU A 142 6.68 -8.72 16.38
C LEU A 142 5.35 -8.28 17.01
N ASP A 143 4.99 -7.00 16.88
CA ASP A 143 3.78 -6.41 17.47
C ASP A 143 2.53 -6.51 16.59
N SER A 144 2.60 -7.11 15.42
CA SER A 144 1.42 -7.34 14.59
C SER A 144 0.52 -8.35 15.31
N LYS A 145 -0.52 -7.85 15.99
CA LYS A 145 -1.59 -8.69 16.56
C LYS A 145 -1.93 -9.76 15.55
N LYS A 146 -1.85 -11.04 15.96
CA LYS A 146 -2.05 -12.27 15.18
C LYS A 146 -2.66 -11.98 13.79
N LYS A 147 -1.82 -11.71 12.81
CA LYS A 147 -2.26 -11.62 11.41
C LYS A 147 -2.92 -12.94 11.08
N ALA A 148 -4.07 -12.89 10.41
CA ALA A 148 -4.55 -14.09 9.75
C ALA A 148 -3.42 -14.58 8.83
N ILE A 149 -2.82 -15.71 9.20
CA ILE A 149 -1.76 -16.34 8.42
C ILE A 149 -2.42 -16.73 7.10
N SER A 150 -1.95 -16.15 6.01
CA SER A 150 -2.42 -16.56 4.69
C SER A 150 -1.54 -17.68 4.15
N VAL A 151 -2.11 -18.55 3.37
CA VAL A 151 -1.39 -19.66 2.69
C VAL A 151 -0.22 -19.10 1.87
N GLU A 152 -0.42 -17.95 1.23
CA GLU A 152 0.60 -17.27 0.44
C GLU A 152 1.82 -16.86 1.30
N MET A 153 1.59 -16.38 2.53
CA MET A 153 2.66 -15.99 3.45
C MET A 153 3.48 -17.20 3.91
N ASP A 154 2.80 -18.31 4.24
CA ASP A 154 3.49 -19.52 4.70
C ASP A 154 4.36 -20.13 3.59
N ILE A 155 3.81 -20.25 2.37
CA ILE A 155 4.57 -20.72 1.22
C ILE A 155 5.77 -19.81 0.97
N THR A 156 5.57 -18.48 1.01
CA THR A 156 6.65 -17.52 0.79
C THR A 156 7.74 -17.62 1.84
N ARG A 157 7.37 -17.80 3.12
CA ARG A 157 8.33 -17.99 4.22
C ARG A 157 9.19 -19.23 4.02
N ASP A 158 8.60 -20.32 3.55
CA ASP A 158 9.33 -21.55 3.23
C ASP A 158 10.29 -21.35 2.04
N LEU A 159 9.84 -20.66 1.00
CA LEU A 159 10.67 -20.39 -0.18
C LEU A 159 11.84 -19.46 0.14
N LEU A 160 11.64 -18.45 0.99
CA LEU A 160 12.71 -17.57 1.48
C LEU A 160 13.81 -18.31 2.24
N LYS A 161 13.50 -19.46 2.87
CA LYS A 161 14.47 -20.33 3.54
C LYS A 161 15.13 -21.32 2.60
N LYS A 162 14.44 -21.70 1.51
CA LYS A 162 14.87 -22.74 0.57
C LYS A 162 15.74 -22.20 -0.55
N TYR A 163 15.44 -21.02 -1.07
CA TYR A 163 16.08 -20.43 -2.24
C TYR A 163 16.97 -19.26 -1.82
N GLU A 164 18.20 -19.22 -2.36
CA GLU A 164 19.08 -18.05 -2.21
C GLU A 164 18.57 -16.85 -3.01
N ASP A 165 17.93 -17.11 -4.16
CA ASP A 165 17.32 -16.10 -5.00
C ASP A 165 15.85 -16.43 -5.27
N ILE A 166 14.96 -15.71 -4.59
CA ILE A 166 13.51 -15.88 -4.78
C ILE A 166 12.99 -15.30 -6.10
N SER A 167 13.81 -14.54 -6.82
CA SER A 167 13.47 -14.04 -8.17
C SER A 167 13.77 -15.07 -9.27
N ASP A 168 14.35 -16.22 -8.93
CA ASP A 168 14.57 -17.31 -9.87
C ASP A 168 13.25 -17.89 -10.37
N SER A 169 13.23 -18.21 -11.65
CA SER A 169 12.08 -18.82 -12.32
C SER A 169 11.62 -20.12 -11.65
N ALA A 170 12.55 -20.92 -11.11
CA ALA A 170 12.24 -22.15 -10.38
C ALA A 170 11.48 -21.87 -9.09
N CYS A 171 11.89 -20.84 -8.33
CA CYS A 171 11.20 -20.40 -7.10
C CYS A 171 9.80 -19.88 -7.42
N ILE A 172 9.67 -19.01 -8.43
CA ILE A 172 8.39 -18.45 -8.85
C ILE A 172 7.44 -19.57 -9.32
N LYS A 173 7.94 -20.52 -10.10
CA LYS A 173 7.15 -21.66 -10.55
C LYS A 173 6.64 -22.50 -9.37
N GLU A 174 7.52 -22.87 -8.43
CA GLU A 174 7.15 -23.63 -7.23
C GLU A 174 6.10 -22.88 -6.38
N TYR A 175 6.23 -21.55 -6.25
CA TYR A 175 5.24 -20.72 -5.54
C TYR A 175 3.84 -20.88 -6.13
N TYR A 176 3.70 -20.70 -7.44
CA TYR A 176 2.41 -20.80 -8.10
C TYR A 176 1.87 -22.23 -8.13
N GLU A 177 2.71 -23.25 -8.32
CA GLU A 177 2.30 -24.65 -8.25
C GLU A 177 1.70 -24.99 -6.88
N ARG A 178 2.32 -24.54 -5.79
CA ARG A 178 1.79 -24.73 -4.43
C ARG A 178 0.48 -23.96 -4.20
N ILE A 179 0.38 -22.72 -4.65
CA ILE A 179 -0.84 -21.92 -4.56
C ILE A 179 -1.99 -22.57 -5.32
N PHE A 180 -1.77 -22.97 -6.56
CA PHE A 180 -2.80 -23.58 -7.39
C PHE A 180 -3.25 -24.92 -6.84
N SER A 181 -2.36 -25.78 -6.38
CA SER A 181 -2.73 -27.08 -5.80
C SER A 181 -3.62 -26.93 -4.56
N LEU A 182 -3.40 -25.89 -3.73
CA LEU A 182 -4.22 -25.63 -2.54
C LEU A 182 -5.55 -24.92 -2.86
N LYS A 183 -5.59 -24.12 -3.94
CA LYS A 183 -6.81 -23.39 -4.35
C LYS A 183 -7.67 -24.18 -5.32
N GLU A 184 -7.17 -25.24 -5.94
CA GLU A 184 -7.88 -26.02 -6.98
C GLU A 184 -9.23 -26.55 -6.46
N ALA A 185 -9.28 -27.05 -5.23
CA ALA A 185 -10.51 -27.52 -4.61
C ALA A 185 -11.54 -26.40 -4.40
N SER A 186 -11.11 -25.18 -4.10
CA SER A 186 -12.01 -24.03 -3.87
C SER A 186 -12.45 -23.38 -5.19
N ILE A 187 -11.58 -23.35 -6.20
CA ILE A 187 -11.91 -22.81 -7.53
C ILE A 187 -12.90 -23.71 -8.24
N SER A 188 -12.70 -25.04 -8.19
CA SER A 188 -13.61 -26.01 -8.83
C SER A 188 -15.02 -25.94 -8.28
N GLN A 189 -15.20 -25.79 -6.96
CA GLN A 189 -16.53 -25.69 -6.34
C GLN A 189 -17.28 -24.42 -6.76
N ASN A 190 -16.61 -23.28 -6.87
CA ASN A 190 -17.27 -22.00 -7.19
C ASN A 190 -17.48 -21.80 -8.71
N THR A 191 -16.65 -22.39 -9.55
CA THR A 191 -16.69 -22.18 -11.01
C THR A 191 -17.56 -23.23 -11.70
N MET A 192 -17.54 -24.49 -11.26
CA MET A 192 -18.29 -25.57 -11.90
C MET A 192 -19.81 -25.46 -11.72
N HIS A 193 -20.31 -24.89 -10.62
CA HIS A 193 -21.75 -24.66 -10.45
C HIS A 193 -22.33 -23.59 -11.37
N CYS A 194 -21.49 -22.88 -12.11
CA CYS A 194 -21.92 -21.87 -13.09
C CYS A 194 -21.92 -22.40 -14.55
N ILE A 195 -21.37 -23.58 -14.81
CA ILE A 195 -21.37 -24.16 -16.16
C ILE A 195 -22.76 -24.80 -16.37
N CYS A 196 -23.51 -24.23 -17.31
CA CYS A 196 -24.79 -24.83 -17.70
C CYS A 196 -24.55 -26.20 -18.37
N ASP A 197 -25.39 -27.20 -18.01
CA ASP A 197 -25.40 -28.55 -18.61
C ASP A 197 -25.58 -28.55 -20.11
N ASN A 198 -25.92 -27.41 -20.71
CA ASN A 198 -26.05 -27.20 -22.14
C ASN A 198 -25.13 -26.08 -22.61
N PHE A 199 -24.05 -26.41 -23.30
CA PHE A 199 -23.10 -25.45 -23.94
C PHE A 199 -23.73 -24.43 -24.91
N ARG A 200 -25.06 -24.39 -25.05
CA ARG A 200 -25.78 -23.45 -25.91
C ARG A 200 -25.98 -22.07 -25.31
N TYR A 201 -25.79 -21.90 -24.00
CA TYR A 201 -25.97 -20.64 -23.33
C TYR A 201 -24.94 -20.45 -22.23
N ILE A 202 -24.12 -19.41 -22.36
CA ILE A 202 -23.16 -19.00 -21.32
C ILE A 202 -23.80 -17.85 -20.52
N PRO A 203 -24.13 -18.03 -19.24
CA PRO A 203 -24.79 -17.02 -18.44
C PRO A 203 -23.78 -15.96 -17.97
N PHE A 204 -23.27 -15.13 -18.89
CA PHE A 204 -22.25 -14.11 -18.61
C PHE A 204 -22.67 -13.18 -17.46
N LYS A 205 -23.94 -12.82 -17.34
CA LYS A 205 -24.43 -11.98 -16.25
C LYS A 205 -24.23 -12.65 -14.89
N LYS A 206 -24.59 -13.93 -14.76
CA LYS A 206 -24.42 -14.72 -13.53
C LYS A 206 -22.93 -14.93 -13.20
N TYR A 207 -22.09 -15.08 -14.24
CA TYR A 207 -20.62 -15.11 -14.06
C TYR A 207 -20.10 -13.76 -13.54
N ALA A 208 -20.53 -12.65 -14.11
CA ALA A 208 -20.13 -11.32 -13.66
C ALA A 208 -20.60 -11.01 -12.22
N GLU A 209 -21.79 -11.46 -11.84
CA GLU A 209 -22.33 -11.31 -10.48
C GLU A 209 -21.58 -12.17 -9.45
N ASN A 210 -21.11 -13.34 -9.82
CA ASN A 210 -20.39 -14.27 -8.92
C ASN A 210 -18.86 -14.09 -8.98
N PHE A 211 -18.34 -13.35 -9.96
CA PHE A 211 -16.91 -13.11 -10.15
C PHE A 211 -16.53 -11.73 -9.62
N GLU A 212 -16.31 -11.65 -8.33
CA GLU A 212 -15.67 -10.48 -7.72
C GLU A 212 -14.15 -10.62 -7.82
N LEU A 213 -13.56 -9.92 -8.79
CA LEU A 213 -12.10 -9.86 -8.95
C LEU A 213 -11.43 -9.13 -7.77
N ILE A 214 -12.14 -8.16 -7.21
CA ILE A 214 -11.69 -7.35 -6.07
C ILE A 214 -12.88 -7.22 -5.11
N ASP A 215 -12.82 -7.90 -3.96
CA ASP A 215 -13.73 -7.66 -2.84
C ASP A 215 -13.42 -6.26 -2.27
N SER A 216 -14.02 -5.23 -2.86
CA SER A 216 -13.84 -3.84 -2.42
C SER A 216 -14.66 -3.58 -1.16
N ARG A 217 -14.14 -4.04 -0.01
CA ARG A 217 -14.69 -3.71 1.33
C ARG A 217 -14.46 -2.25 1.72
N THR A 218 -14.00 -1.43 0.76
CA THR A 218 -13.65 -0.04 1.00
C THR A 218 -14.70 0.90 0.44
N VAL A 219 -14.90 2.00 1.14
CA VAL A 219 -15.80 3.10 0.78
C VAL A 219 -14.97 4.34 0.49
N SER A 220 -15.41 5.16 -0.47
CA SER A 220 -14.77 6.43 -0.79
C SER A 220 -15.33 7.54 0.09
N LEU A 221 -14.44 8.31 0.74
CA LEU A 221 -14.76 9.50 1.50
C LEU A 221 -14.15 10.73 0.81
N VAL A 222 -14.97 11.72 0.51
CA VAL A 222 -14.52 13.01 -0.04
C VAL A 222 -13.98 13.89 1.08
N VAL A 223 -12.81 14.48 0.87
CA VAL A 223 -12.17 15.46 1.77
C VAL A 223 -12.16 16.82 1.09
N PRO A 224 -13.01 17.78 1.49
CA PRO A 224 -13.13 19.10 0.87
C PRO A 224 -12.04 20.07 1.34
N ARG A 225 -10.79 19.78 1.01
CA ARG A 225 -9.58 20.44 1.53
C ARG A 225 -9.32 21.84 0.96
N ASP A 226 -9.86 22.15 -0.22
CA ASP A 226 -9.67 23.42 -0.90
C ASP A 226 -11.00 23.98 -1.43
N GLU A 227 -10.99 25.23 -1.92
CA GLU A 227 -12.18 25.89 -2.41
C GLU A 227 -12.85 25.13 -3.56
N LYS A 228 -12.04 24.53 -4.44
CA LYS A 228 -12.54 23.76 -5.59
C LYS A 228 -13.28 22.49 -5.14
N SER A 229 -12.75 21.75 -4.18
CA SER A 229 -13.40 20.56 -3.62
C SER A 229 -14.64 20.93 -2.80
N ARG A 230 -14.62 22.04 -2.06
CA ARG A 230 -15.80 22.57 -1.35
C ARG A 230 -16.92 22.91 -2.31
N GLN A 231 -16.62 23.57 -3.44
CA GLN A 231 -17.62 23.87 -4.46
C GLN A 231 -18.22 22.58 -5.05
N MET A 232 -17.39 21.57 -5.39
CA MET A 232 -17.89 20.29 -5.90
C MET A 232 -18.81 19.58 -4.88
N VAL A 233 -18.48 19.65 -3.58
CA VAL A 233 -19.32 19.09 -2.52
C VAL A 233 -20.64 19.86 -2.40
N ALA A 234 -20.61 21.20 -2.51
CA ALA A 234 -21.81 22.01 -2.55
C ALA A 234 -22.70 21.65 -3.74
N ASP A 235 -22.11 21.51 -4.93
CA ASP A 235 -22.82 21.11 -6.15
C ASP A 235 -23.49 19.74 -5.97
N LEU A 236 -22.81 18.76 -5.37
CA LEU A 236 -23.41 17.45 -5.03
C LEU A 236 -24.60 17.58 -4.07
N LYS A 237 -24.49 18.43 -3.06
CA LYS A 237 -25.55 18.70 -2.08
C LYS A 237 -26.81 19.28 -2.72
N TYR A 238 -26.63 20.11 -3.74
CA TYR A 238 -27.73 20.67 -4.54
C TYR A 238 -28.13 19.84 -5.75
N LYS A 239 -27.69 18.54 -5.83
CA LYS A 239 -27.98 17.60 -6.93
C LYS A 239 -27.58 18.12 -8.31
N GLN A 240 -26.54 18.94 -8.38
CA GLN A 240 -25.94 19.39 -9.64
C GLN A 240 -24.97 18.32 -10.17
N THR A 241 -24.72 18.38 -11.48
CA THR A 241 -23.77 17.46 -12.11
C THR A 241 -22.34 17.82 -11.72
N VAL A 242 -21.63 16.88 -11.13
CA VAL A 242 -20.22 17.02 -10.74
C VAL A 242 -19.35 16.13 -11.61
N ASP A 243 -18.16 16.61 -11.96
CA ASP A 243 -17.14 15.82 -12.65
C ASP A 243 -16.54 14.79 -11.66
N GLU A 244 -17.05 13.56 -11.71
CA GLU A 244 -16.63 12.47 -10.82
C GLU A 244 -15.13 12.21 -10.88
N ARG A 245 -14.49 12.34 -12.05
CA ARG A 245 -13.04 12.14 -12.19
C ARG A 245 -12.24 13.19 -11.42
N LYS A 246 -12.71 14.43 -11.41
CA LYS A 246 -12.08 15.47 -10.60
C LYS A 246 -12.33 15.26 -9.12
N LEU A 247 -13.54 14.83 -8.75
CA LEU A 247 -13.89 14.54 -7.36
C LEU A 247 -13.04 13.40 -6.79
N GLN A 248 -12.72 12.37 -7.58
CA GLN A 248 -11.84 11.28 -7.18
C GLN A 248 -10.45 11.74 -6.69
N ASN A 249 -9.94 12.88 -7.15
CA ASN A 249 -8.68 13.42 -6.64
C ASN A 249 -8.75 13.81 -5.17
N TYR A 250 -9.94 14.11 -4.68
CA TYR A 250 -10.22 14.52 -3.31
C TYR A 250 -10.80 13.40 -2.45
N THR A 251 -10.76 12.14 -2.93
CA THR A 251 -11.24 11.00 -2.18
C THR A 251 -10.10 10.21 -1.56
N CYS A 252 -10.36 9.69 -0.37
CA CYS A 252 -9.58 8.64 0.27
C CYS A 252 -10.43 7.38 0.44
N SER A 253 -9.78 6.23 0.67
CA SER A 253 -10.47 4.95 0.83
C SER A 253 -10.36 4.47 2.27
N LEU A 254 -11.49 4.07 2.86
CA LEU A 254 -11.56 3.52 4.21
C LEU A 254 -12.43 2.26 4.23
N TYR A 255 -12.27 1.42 5.25
CA TYR A 255 -13.14 0.29 5.46
C TYR A 255 -14.51 0.74 5.99
N LYS A 256 -15.54 -0.06 5.77
CA LYS A 256 -16.90 0.29 6.20
C LYS A 256 -17.00 0.54 7.70
N ASN A 257 -16.34 -0.26 8.53
CA ASN A 257 -16.29 -0.06 9.98
C ASN A 257 -15.62 1.26 10.38
N GLU A 258 -14.60 1.70 9.64
CA GLU A 258 -13.94 3.00 9.88
C GLU A 258 -14.86 4.17 9.51
N LEU A 259 -15.64 4.02 8.42
CA LEU A 259 -16.67 4.98 8.04
C LEU A 259 -17.76 5.06 9.12
N ASP A 260 -18.25 3.91 9.61
CA ASP A 260 -19.27 3.84 10.66
C ASP A 260 -18.80 4.55 11.95
N ASP A 261 -17.52 4.47 12.27
CA ASP A 261 -16.95 5.15 13.44
C ASP A 261 -16.88 6.68 13.23
N LEU A 262 -16.57 7.17 12.03
CA LEU A 262 -16.62 8.60 11.70
C LEU A 262 -18.06 9.14 11.67
N ILE A 263 -19.02 8.35 11.19
CA ILE A 263 -20.45 8.70 11.23
C ILE A 263 -20.94 8.84 12.67
N LYS A 264 -20.59 7.92 13.58
CA LYS A 264 -20.90 8.01 15.02
C LYS A 264 -20.35 9.28 15.68
N GLN A 265 -19.21 9.76 15.18
CA GLN A 265 -18.59 11.02 15.64
C GLN A 265 -19.23 12.27 15.00
N ASN A 266 -20.24 12.12 14.13
CA ASN A 266 -20.90 13.21 13.40
C ASN A 266 -19.95 14.08 12.57
N VAL A 267 -18.91 13.49 11.99
CA VAL A 267 -17.93 14.21 11.17
C VAL A 267 -18.00 13.84 9.68
N VAL A 268 -19.06 13.13 9.30
CA VAL A 268 -19.30 12.69 7.91
C VAL A 268 -20.75 12.96 7.53
N ASP A 269 -20.97 13.62 6.41
CA ASP A 269 -22.26 13.74 5.73
C ASP A 269 -22.42 12.60 4.69
N ASP A 270 -23.62 12.01 4.64
CA ASP A 270 -24.05 11.06 3.59
C ASP A 270 -24.99 11.77 2.62
N PHE A 271 -24.62 11.82 1.35
CA PHE A 271 -25.45 12.45 0.31
C PHE A 271 -26.49 11.48 -0.30
N GLY A 272 -26.66 10.26 0.26
CA GLY A 272 -27.65 9.28 -0.20
C GLY A 272 -27.36 8.64 -1.56
N THR A 273 -26.16 8.86 -2.10
CA THR A 273 -25.68 8.34 -3.41
C THR A 273 -24.51 7.37 -3.25
N GLY A 274 -24.22 6.94 -2.01
CA GLY A 274 -22.99 6.21 -1.69
C GLY A 274 -21.73 7.09 -1.66
N ILE A 275 -21.90 8.41 -1.74
CA ILE A 275 -20.83 9.40 -1.61
C ILE A 275 -20.89 9.99 -0.21
N TYR A 276 -19.80 9.83 0.52
CA TYR A 276 -19.61 10.37 1.86
C TYR A 276 -18.64 11.54 1.84
N CYS A 277 -18.87 12.55 2.69
CA CYS A 277 -18.03 13.73 2.76
C CYS A 277 -17.61 14.02 4.18
N LEU A 278 -16.32 14.26 4.39
CA LEU A 278 -15.79 14.73 5.67
C LEU A 278 -16.24 16.17 5.92
N THR A 279 -16.88 16.43 7.07
CA THR A 279 -17.38 17.77 7.44
C THR A 279 -16.41 18.53 8.32
N ASN A 280 -15.58 17.83 9.10
CA ASN A 280 -14.57 18.42 9.96
C ASN A 280 -13.16 18.07 9.46
N LEU A 281 -12.43 19.08 8.98
CA LEU A 281 -11.08 18.92 8.43
C LEU A 281 -10.01 18.67 9.50
N ASP A 282 -10.30 18.85 10.78
CA ASP A 282 -9.39 18.44 11.87
C ASP A 282 -9.14 16.93 11.87
N TYR A 283 -10.03 16.17 11.24
CA TYR A 283 -9.87 14.72 11.03
C TYR A 283 -9.01 14.35 9.81
N TYR A 284 -8.34 15.32 9.20
CA TYR A 284 -7.51 15.07 8.03
C TYR A 284 -6.21 15.86 8.07
N ASP A 285 -5.11 15.17 7.87
CA ASP A 285 -3.76 15.72 7.76
C ASP A 285 -3.17 15.43 6.37
N GLU A 286 -2.43 16.37 5.80
CA GLU A 286 -1.89 16.25 4.43
C GLU A 286 -0.78 15.19 4.32
N GLU A 287 -0.08 14.87 5.42
CA GLU A 287 1.00 13.88 5.47
C GLU A 287 0.53 12.51 5.96
N LEU A 288 -0.46 12.46 6.84
CA LEU A 288 -0.97 11.23 7.44
C LEU A 288 -2.29 10.74 6.84
N GLY A 289 -3.03 11.62 6.17
CA GLY A 289 -4.39 11.33 5.72
C GLY A 289 -5.41 11.39 6.87
N LEU A 290 -6.46 10.59 6.81
CA LEU A 290 -7.52 10.54 7.82
C LEU A 290 -6.99 10.17 9.21
N LEU A 291 -7.45 10.88 10.22
CA LEU A 291 -7.14 10.71 11.63
C LEU A 291 -8.35 10.09 12.36
N PHE A 292 -8.13 9.08 13.20
CA PHE A 292 -9.21 8.33 13.87
C PHE A 292 -9.11 8.34 15.39
N GLU A 293 -7.90 8.50 15.95
CA GLU A 293 -7.64 8.40 17.37
C GLU A 293 -7.12 9.74 17.89
N ALA A 294 -7.41 10.07 19.16
CA ALA A 294 -6.88 11.29 19.80
C ALA A 294 -5.34 11.35 19.73
N SER A 295 -4.66 10.20 19.78
CA SER A 295 -3.20 10.10 19.58
C SER A 295 -2.73 10.51 18.18
N ASP A 296 -3.63 10.58 17.22
CA ASP A 296 -3.32 11.00 15.86
C ASP A 296 -3.20 12.53 15.73
N TYR A 297 -3.83 13.30 16.67
CA TYR A 297 -3.83 14.78 16.65
C TYR A 297 -2.59 15.41 17.30
N PHE A 298 -1.80 14.62 18.05
CA PHE A 298 -0.57 15.10 18.67
C PHE A 298 0.64 14.60 17.87
N LEU A 299 1.13 15.43 16.97
CA LEU A 299 2.36 15.23 16.20
C LEU A 299 3.51 16.04 16.79
#